data_a4fa7b9c420a556386297817e65e2c1d
#
_entry.id   a4fa7b9c420a556386297817e65e2c1d
#
_cell.length_a   1.000
_cell.length_b   1.000
_cell.length_c   1.000
_cell.angle_alpha   90.00
_cell.angle_beta   90.00
_cell.angle_gamma   90.00
#
_symmetry.space_group_name_H-M   'P 1'
#
loop_
_entity.id
_entity.type
_entity.pdbx_description
1 polymer ?
#
loop_
_entity_poly.entity_id
_entity_poly.type
_entity_poly.pdbx_seq_one_letter_code
_entity_poly.pdbx_strand_id
1 'polypeptide(L)'
;MNGKLTVVGTGMTAISQLTREAEHCLFTADKVYYLVTDPHTETFLKQLNASAECLKRHYEPGTGKPRLWAYQDMVEAILAPVRKGLSVCAAFYGHPGVFVYPSHEAIVQARREGHEAKMLPGISAEDMLFADLGFDPALPGLQTYEATGFVLLKPAIDTRIPLILWQIGVVGLLTPEPTPSRKNLEALTDTLLQSYPSDHEAVVYQASAYENVAPVMHVFALCELAGQPINALSTLYIPPAMRADPDLQRAELLGVRLTDLSLSQRQGSGRIPGQAYGLTHPERPDWVTGRPSRHGSASA
;
A
#
# COMPACT_ATOMS: atom_id res chain seq x y z
N MET A 1 16.25 -25.99 -22.28
CA MET A 1 15.14 -26.17 -21.33
C MET A 1 14.56 -24.78 -21.06
N ASN A 2 13.24 -24.64 -21.08
CA ASN A 2 12.61 -23.37 -20.76
C ASN A 2 12.70 -23.12 -19.24
N GLY A 3 13.25 -21.98 -18.83
CA GLY A 3 13.27 -21.57 -17.44
C GLY A 3 11.88 -21.15 -16.96
N LYS A 4 11.74 -20.99 -15.66
CA LYS A 4 10.48 -20.61 -15.01
C LYS A 4 10.70 -19.43 -14.08
N LEU A 5 9.81 -18.44 -14.14
CA LEU A 5 9.75 -17.31 -13.20
C LEU A 5 8.44 -17.32 -12.41
N THR A 6 8.53 -17.34 -11.08
CA THR A 6 7.39 -17.07 -10.21
C THR A 6 7.69 -15.81 -9.40
N VAL A 7 6.83 -14.80 -9.50
CA VAL A 7 6.94 -13.59 -8.69
C VAL A 7 5.92 -13.65 -7.56
N VAL A 8 6.34 -13.40 -6.33
CA VAL A 8 5.52 -13.55 -5.13
C VAL A 8 5.57 -12.29 -4.25
N GLY A 9 4.49 -12.08 -3.48
CA GLY A 9 4.44 -11.06 -2.43
C GLY A 9 4.76 -11.66 -1.07
N THR A 10 5.48 -10.91 -0.23
CA THR A 10 5.75 -11.32 1.16
C THR A 10 4.73 -10.77 2.16
N GLY A 11 3.77 -9.98 1.70
CA GLY A 11 2.89 -9.21 2.57
C GLY A 11 3.57 -7.98 3.15
N MET A 12 2.84 -7.27 3.99
CA MET A 12 3.31 -6.03 4.64
C MET A 12 3.90 -6.30 6.03
N THR A 13 3.34 -7.28 6.76
CA THR A 13 3.84 -7.68 8.07
C THR A 13 4.87 -8.81 7.91
N ALA A 14 6.00 -8.66 8.58
CA ALA A 14 7.13 -9.59 8.49
C ALA A 14 6.71 -11.04 8.69
N ILE A 15 6.99 -11.89 7.70
CA ILE A 15 6.78 -13.33 7.66
C ILE A 15 5.31 -13.78 7.72
N SER A 16 4.50 -13.23 8.65
CA SER A 16 3.16 -13.73 8.97
C SER A 16 2.14 -13.64 7.84
N GLN A 17 2.36 -12.75 6.88
CA GLN A 17 1.47 -12.55 5.73
C GLN A 17 1.97 -13.25 4.45
N LEU A 18 3.00 -14.06 4.54
CA LEU A 18 3.45 -14.89 3.42
C LEU A 18 2.42 -16.00 3.18
N THR A 19 1.91 -16.10 1.95
CA THR A 19 0.99 -17.18 1.62
C THR A 19 1.72 -18.52 1.55
N ARG A 20 1.04 -19.62 1.87
CA ARG A 20 1.63 -20.97 1.78
C ARG A 20 2.13 -21.32 0.38
N GLU A 21 1.45 -20.81 -0.67
CA GLU A 21 1.87 -21.02 -2.05
C GLU A 21 3.17 -20.26 -2.35
N ALA A 22 3.28 -19.01 -1.89
CA ALA A 22 4.50 -18.21 -2.04
C ALA A 22 5.68 -18.84 -1.30
N GLU A 23 5.47 -19.30 -0.05
CA GLU A 23 6.49 -20.01 0.74
C GLU A 23 6.98 -21.26 0.03
N HIS A 24 6.07 -22.08 -0.53
CA HIS A 24 6.44 -23.27 -1.30
C HIS A 24 7.26 -22.93 -2.54
N CYS A 25 6.88 -21.89 -3.28
CA CYS A 25 7.64 -21.43 -4.46
C CYS A 25 9.05 -20.95 -4.09
N LEU A 26 9.18 -20.23 -2.98
CA LEU A 26 10.46 -19.76 -2.46
C LEU A 26 11.35 -20.94 -2.04
N PHE A 27 10.78 -21.92 -1.32
CA PHE A 27 11.52 -23.08 -0.86
C PHE A 27 12.03 -23.95 -2.00
N THR A 28 11.23 -24.15 -3.06
CA THR A 28 11.52 -25.08 -4.16
C THR A 28 12.29 -24.47 -5.33
N ALA A 29 12.49 -23.16 -5.35
CA ALA A 29 13.19 -22.48 -6.45
C ALA A 29 14.69 -22.78 -6.47
N ASP A 30 15.30 -22.92 -7.66
CA ASP A 30 16.74 -23.05 -7.84
C ASP A 30 17.47 -21.75 -7.48
N LYS A 31 16.81 -20.58 -7.70
CA LYS A 31 17.32 -19.25 -7.38
C LYS A 31 16.22 -18.37 -6.83
N VAL A 32 16.51 -17.69 -5.72
CA VAL A 32 15.60 -16.71 -5.09
C VAL A 32 16.22 -15.32 -5.16
N TYR A 33 15.43 -14.34 -5.60
CA TYR A 33 15.72 -12.92 -5.43
C TYR A 33 14.68 -12.27 -4.52
N TYR A 34 15.07 -11.24 -3.76
CA TYR A 34 14.12 -10.54 -2.91
C TYR A 34 14.40 -9.05 -2.81
N LEU A 35 13.33 -8.29 -2.61
CA LEU A 35 13.35 -6.88 -2.23
C LEU A 35 12.32 -6.66 -1.13
N VAL A 36 12.77 -6.69 0.13
CA VAL A 36 11.94 -6.55 1.33
C VAL A 36 12.44 -5.39 2.19
N THR A 37 11.59 -4.88 3.07
CA THR A 37 11.85 -3.68 3.85
C THR A 37 12.39 -3.97 5.25
N ASP A 38 12.14 -5.17 5.76
CA ASP A 38 12.49 -5.53 7.14
C ASP A 38 13.53 -6.65 7.22
N PRO A 39 14.42 -6.64 8.23
CA PRO A 39 15.50 -7.61 8.39
C PRO A 39 15.04 -9.01 8.82
N HIS A 40 13.84 -9.14 9.43
CA HIS A 40 13.33 -10.44 9.85
C HIS A 40 12.90 -11.27 8.63
N THR A 41 12.14 -10.66 7.71
CA THR A 41 11.78 -11.30 6.43
C THR A 41 13.03 -11.62 5.61
N GLU A 42 14.03 -10.73 5.57
CA GLU A 42 15.30 -11.01 4.90
C GLU A 42 16.00 -12.26 5.47
N THR A 43 16.09 -12.35 6.80
CA THR A 43 16.70 -13.49 7.49
C THR A 43 15.93 -14.78 7.22
N PHE A 44 14.60 -14.74 7.29
CA PHE A 44 13.73 -15.86 6.99
C PHE A 44 13.93 -16.38 5.55
N LEU A 45 13.94 -15.50 4.56
CA LEU A 45 14.14 -15.87 3.16
C LEU A 45 15.49 -16.56 2.92
N LYS A 46 16.57 -16.08 3.56
CA LYS A 46 17.89 -16.70 3.49
C LYS A 46 17.96 -18.07 4.17
N GLN A 47 17.19 -18.26 5.23
CA GLN A 47 17.07 -19.57 5.90
C GLN A 47 16.21 -20.54 5.09
N LEU A 48 15.13 -20.03 4.46
CA LEU A 48 14.21 -20.82 3.64
C LEU A 48 14.90 -21.35 2.37
N ASN A 49 15.73 -20.50 1.73
CA ASN A 49 16.46 -20.89 0.52
C ASN A 49 17.86 -20.23 0.50
N ALA A 50 18.89 -21.06 0.55
CA ALA A 50 20.30 -20.62 0.60
C ALA A 50 20.75 -19.83 -0.65
N SER A 51 20.00 -19.91 -1.78
CA SER A 51 20.27 -19.14 -2.99
C SER A 51 19.73 -17.71 -2.94
N ALA A 52 19.03 -17.33 -1.85
CA ALA A 52 18.33 -16.04 -1.73
C ALA A 52 19.30 -14.86 -1.74
N GLU A 53 19.04 -13.90 -2.64
CA GLU A 53 19.89 -12.75 -2.91
C GLU A 53 19.10 -11.44 -2.94
N CYS A 54 19.62 -10.43 -2.24
CA CYS A 54 18.97 -9.13 -2.09
C CYS A 54 19.15 -8.25 -3.33
N LEU A 55 18.06 -7.72 -3.86
CA LEU A 55 18.07 -6.78 -4.99
C LEU A 55 18.38 -5.33 -4.59
N LYS A 56 18.43 -5.00 -3.31
CA LYS A 56 18.76 -3.64 -2.81
C LYS A 56 20.10 -3.13 -3.35
N ARG A 57 21.06 -4.01 -3.66
CA ARG A 57 22.35 -3.63 -4.22
C ARG A 57 22.29 -2.83 -5.52
N HIS A 58 21.18 -2.94 -6.27
CA HIS A 58 20.99 -2.20 -7.51
C HIS A 58 20.56 -0.73 -7.28
N TYR A 59 20.11 -0.39 -6.06
CA TYR A 59 19.93 1.00 -5.67
C TYR A 59 21.29 1.62 -5.33
N GLU A 60 21.59 2.75 -5.96
CA GLU A 60 22.81 3.53 -5.72
C GLU A 60 22.41 4.93 -5.22
N PRO A 61 22.07 5.08 -3.91
CA PRO A 61 21.67 6.38 -3.38
C PRO A 61 22.78 7.43 -3.53
N GLY A 62 22.40 8.68 -3.82
CA GLY A 62 23.36 9.79 -3.93
C GLY A 62 24.17 9.85 -5.23
N THR A 63 23.99 8.91 -6.16
CA THR A 63 24.69 8.93 -7.47
C THR A 63 23.94 9.73 -8.53
N GLY A 64 22.71 10.16 -8.27
CA GLY A 64 21.82 10.77 -9.27
C GLY A 64 21.28 9.78 -10.31
N LYS A 65 21.56 8.47 -10.16
CA LYS A 65 21.08 7.43 -11.06
C LYS A 65 19.54 7.37 -11.01
N PRO A 66 18.85 7.48 -12.15
CA PRO A 66 17.41 7.36 -12.20
C PRO A 66 16.94 6.02 -11.65
N ARG A 67 15.86 6.03 -10.84
CA ARG A 67 15.28 4.82 -10.25
C ARG A 67 14.94 3.75 -11.26
N LEU A 68 14.52 4.15 -12.47
CA LEU A 68 14.21 3.23 -13.57
C LEU A 68 15.41 2.35 -13.97
N TRP A 69 16.63 2.89 -13.93
CA TRP A 69 17.84 2.10 -14.27
C TRP A 69 18.11 1.01 -13.23
N ALA A 70 17.96 1.35 -11.95
CA ALA A 70 18.06 0.34 -10.89
C ALA A 70 17.02 -0.79 -11.08
N TYR A 71 15.81 -0.43 -11.50
CA TYR A 71 14.76 -1.41 -11.80
C TYR A 71 15.10 -2.30 -13.01
N GLN A 72 15.70 -1.74 -14.05
CA GLN A 72 16.16 -2.50 -15.20
C GLN A 72 17.28 -3.49 -14.81
N ASP A 73 18.23 -3.06 -13.99
CA ASP A 73 19.27 -3.94 -13.45
C ASP A 73 18.69 -5.08 -12.60
N MET A 74 17.64 -4.83 -11.82
CA MET A 74 16.91 -5.87 -11.08
C MET A 74 16.23 -6.87 -12.02
N VAL A 75 15.58 -6.39 -13.08
CA VAL A 75 14.95 -7.24 -14.11
C VAL A 75 15.97 -8.17 -14.76
N GLU A 76 17.12 -7.63 -15.19
CA GLU A 76 18.19 -8.43 -15.79
C GLU A 76 18.77 -9.45 -14.80
N ALA A 77 18.95 -9.09 -13.53
CA ALA A 77 19.39 -10.02 -12.49
C ALA A 77 18.41 -11.19 -12.32
N ILE A 78 17.11 -10.92 -12.32
CA ILE A 78 16.06 -11.95 -12.21
C ILE A 78 16.04 -12.85 -13.45
N LEU A 79 16.15 -12.29 -14.65
CA LEU A 79 16.04 -13.03 -15.91
C LEU A 79 17.29 -13.85 -16.25
N ALA A 80 18.46 -13.45 -15.80
CA ALA A 80 19.71 -14.14 -16.12
C ALA A 80 19.70 -15.65 -15.79
N PRO A 81 19.24 -16.11 -14.60
CA PRO A 81 19.10 -17.54 -14.31
C PRO A 81 17.90 -18.18 -15.02
N VAL A 82 16.81 -17.45 -15.28
CA VAL A 82 15.65 -17.97 -16.06
C VAL A 82 16.12 -18.37 -17.47
N ARG A 83 16.91 -17.52 -18.13
CA ARG A 83 17.50 -17.79 -19.44
C ARG A 83 18.42 -19.02 -19.47
N LYS A 84 18.97 -19.40 -18.31
CA LYS A 84 19.76 -20.63 -18.13
C LYS A 84 18.91 -21.87 -17.87
N GLY A 85 17.58 -21.75 -17.90
CA GLY A 85 16.64 -22.86 -17.69
C GLY A 85 16.30 -23.14 -16.22
N LEU A 86 16.67 -22.24 -15.29
CA LEU A 86 16.39 -22.43 -13.86
C LEU A 86 14.95 -22.02 -13.49
N SER A 87 14.45 -22.59 -12.39
CA SER A 87 13.25 -22.14 -11.69
C SER A 87 13.63 -21.00 -10.74
N VAL A 88 13.15 -19.79 -11.03
CA VAL A 88 13.46 -18.58 -10.29
C VAL A 88 12.23 -18.09 -9.54
N CYS A 89 12.39 -17.73 -8.27
CA CYS A 89 11.37 -17.05 -7.48
C CYS A 89 11.85 -15.64 -7.10
N ALA A 90 11.05 -14.60 -7.43
CA ALA A 90 11.36 -13.22 -7.07
C ALA A 90 10.31 -12.70 -6.06
N ALA A 91 10.76 -12.36 -4.85
CA ALA A 91 9.92 -11.95 -3.73
C ALA A 91 9.99 -10.43 -3.51
N PHE A 92 8.83 -9.79 -3.45
CA PHE A 92 8.70 -8.37 -3.15
C PHE A 92 7.81 -8.15 -1.94
N TYR A 93 8.10 -7.12 -1.12
CA TYR A 93 7.23 -6.79 -0.01
C TYR A 93 5.84 -6.35 -0.50
N GLY A 94 4.81 -6.60 0.30
CA GLY A 94 3.43 -6.33 -0.07
C GLY A 94 2.91 -7.27 -1.16
N HIS A 95 2.10 -6.71 -2.06
CA HIS A 95 1.64 -7.38 -3.27
C HIS A 95 2.58 -7.07 -4.44
N PRO A 96 3.13 -8.07 -5.13
CA PRO A 96 4.17 -7.86 -6.13
C PRO A 96 3.70 -7.16 -7.41
N GLY A 97 2.40 -7.01 -7.60
CA GLY A 97 1.78 -6.30 -8.71
C GLY A 97 1.37 -4.87 -8.40
N VAL A 98 1.58 -4.38 -7.15
CA VAL A 98 1.17 -3.04 -6.74
C VAL A 98 2.40 -2.15 -6.60
N PHE A 99 2.57 -1.21 -7.54
CA PHE A 99 3.69 -0.26 -7.63
C PHE A 99 5.10 -0.90 -7.68
N VAL A 100 5.21 -2.12 -8.21
CA VAL A 100 6.48 -2.86 -8.32
C VAL A 100 6.84 -3.06 -9.80
N TYR A 101 7.48 -2.07 -10.43
CA TYR A 101 7.89 -2.13 -11.83
C TYR A 101 8.72 -3.37 -12.18
N PRO A 102 9.76 -3.77 -11.40
CA PRO A 102 10.60 -4.91 -11.76
C PRO A 102 9.84 -6.23 -11.89
N SER A 103 8.78 -6.42 -11.10
CA SER A 103 7.98 -7.65 -11.13
C SER A 103 7.20 -7.81 -12.44
N HIS A 104 6.54 -6.72 -12.86
CA HIS A 104 5.78 -6.71 -14.12
C HIS A 104 6.69 -6.88 -15.32
N GLU A 105 7.77 -6.11 -15.39
CA GLU A 105 8.68 -6.12 -16.52
C GLU A 105 9.40 -7.46 -16.66
N ALA A 106 9.85 -8.06 -15.56
CA ALA A 106 10.48 -9.39 -15.59
C ALA A 106 9.53 -10.46 -16.13
N ILE A 107 8.23 -10.43 -15.75
CA ILE A 107 7.22 -11.37 -16.27
C ILE A 107 6.99 -11.16 -17.77
N VAL A 108 6.85 -9.89 -18.19
CA VAL A 108 6.61 -9.55 -19.60
C VAL A 108 7.79 -10.02 -20.47
N GLN A 109 9.03 -9.74 -20.05
CA GLN A 109 10.22 -10.15 -20.79
C GLN A 109 10.41 -11.66 -20.79
N ALA A 110 10.26 -12.36 -19.64
CA ALA A 110 10.33 -13.80 -19.57
C ALA A 110 9.38 -14.48 -20.56
N ARG A 111 8.12 -14.02 -20.62
CA ARG A 111 7.12 -14.54 -21.54
C ARG A 111 7.47 -14.26 -23.01
N ARG A 112 7.98 -13.06 -23.33
CA ARG A 112 8.44 -12.72 -24.69
C ARG A 112 9.61 -13.61 -25.15
N GLU A 113 10.46 -14.02 -24.21
CA GLU A 113 11.59 -14.92 -24.45
C GLU A 113 11.17 -16.41 -24.47
N GLY A 114 9.88 -16.73 -24.30
CA GLY A 114 9.33 -18.09 -24.36
C GLY A 114 9.44 -18.87 -23.05
N HIS A 115 9.72 -18.20 -21.93
CA HIS A 115 9.77 -18.82 -20.60
C HIS A 115 8.39 -18.81 -19.92
N GLU A 116 8.16 -19.79 -19.02
CA GLU A 116 6.98 -19.78 -18.15
C GLU A 116 7.13 -18.68 -17.08
N ALA A 117 6.16 -17.77 -16.97
CA ALA A 117 6.20 -16.73 -15.96
C ALA A 117 4.81 -16.41 -15.41
N LYS A 118 4.71 -16.36 -14.06
CA LYS A 118 3.49 -16.03 -13.34
C LYS A 118 3.76 -15.14 -12.12
N MET A 119 2.71 -14.45 -11.67
CA MET A 119 2.68 -13.71 -10.43
C MET A 119 1.68 -14.38 -9.47
N LEU A 120 2.05 -14.51 -8.20
CA LEU A 120 1.14 -14.87 -7.13
C LEU A 120 0.79 -13.61 -6.33
N PRO A 121 -0.47 -13.43 -5.92
CA PRO A 121 -0.88 -12.28 -5.12
C PRO A 121 -0.25 -12.31 -3.74
N GLY A 122 -0.21 -11.15 -3.08
CA GLY A 122 0.20 -10.98 -1.69
C GLY A 122 -0.67 -9.91 -1.04
N ILE A 123 -0.58 -9.76 0.28
CA ILE A 123 -1.29 -8.73 1.03
C ILE A 123 -0.60 -7.39 0.78
N SER A 124 -1.35 -6.42 0.26
CA SER A 124 -0.86 -5.08 -0.08
C SER A 124 -1.04 -4.09 1.08
N ALA A 125 -0.43 -2.90 0.95
CA ALA A 125 -0.70 -1.79 1.86
C ALA A 125 -2.17 -1.32 1.81
N GLU A 126 -2.89 -1.58 0.72
CA GLU A 126 -4.31 -1.28 0.58
C GLU A 126 -5.16 -2.20 1.46
N ASP A 127 -4.86 -3.52 1.46
CA ASP A 127 -5.53 -4.49 2.34
C ASP A 127 -5.33 -4.12 3.81
N MET A 128 -4.08 -3.72 4.18
CA MET A 128 -3.77 -3.25 5.53
C MET A 128 -4.54 -1.98 5.89
N LEU A 129 -4.59 -1.02 4.97
CA LEU A 129 -5.31 0.24 5.18
C LEU A 129 -6.80 -0.02 5.43
N PHE A 130 -7.44 -0.91 4.68
CA PHE A 130 -8.85 -1.27 4.89
C PHE A 130 -9.07 -1.88 6.28
N ALA A 131 -8.18 -2.78 6.70
CA ALA A 131 -8.27 -3.41 8.01
C ALA A 131 -8.03 -2.41 9.16
N ASP A 132 -6.97 -1.59 9.04
CA ASP A 132 -6.55 -0.67 10.11
C ASP A 132 -7.49 0.54 10.27
N LEU A 133 -8.01 1.07 9.17
CA LEU A 133 -8.98 2.17 9.19
C LEU A 133 -10.43 1.69 9.39
N GLY A 134 -10.70 0.38 9.25
CA GLY A 134 -12.05 -0.17 9.30
C GLY A 134 -12.92 0.34 8.15
N PHE A 135 -12.34 0.50 6.97
CA PHE A 135 -12.99 1.02 5.78
C PHE A 135 -13.32 -0.12 4.81
N ASP A 136 -14.59 -0.17 4.37
CA ASP A 136 -15.04 -1.09 3.32
C ASP A 136 -15.30 -0.32 2.02
N PRO A 137 -14.54 -0.58 0.94
CA PRO A 137 -14.71 0.12 -0.32
C PRO A 137 -15.99 -0.24 -1.10
N ALA A 138 -16.79 -1.20 -0.63
CA ALA A 138 -18.02 -1.63 -1.31
C ALA A 138 -18.99 -0.46 -1.50
N LEU A 139 -19.07 0.45 -0.52
CA LEU A 139 -19.93 1.63 -0.58
C LEU A 139 -19.32 2.77 0.26
N PRO A 140 -19.11 3.95 -0.28
CA PRO A 140 -19.56 4.48 -1.58
C PRO A 140 -18.62 4.18 -2.76
N GLY A 141 -17.62 3.36 -2.61
CA GLY A 141 -16.55 3.12 -3.59
C GLY A 141 -15.21 3.68 -3.12
N LEU A 142 -14.22 3.68 -4.00
CA LEU A 142 -12.87 4.15 -3.74
C LEU A 142 -12.23 4.73 -4.99
N GLN A 143 -11.50 5.82 -4.85
CA GLN A 143 -10.57 6.33 -5.85
C GLN A 143 -9.14 6.16 -5.35
N THR A 144 -8.25 5.68 -6.20
CA THR A 144 -6.86 5.44 -5.80
C THR A 144 -5.91 5.80 -6.93
N TYR A 145 -4.84 6.55 -6.61
CA TYR A 145 -3.83 7.00 -7.58
C TYR A 145 -2.44 6.98 -6.95
N GLU A 146 -1.41 6.86 -7.78
CA GLU A 146 -0.05 7.20 -7.39
C GLU A 146 0.10 8.74 -7.37
N ALA A 147 0.76 9.26 -6.34
CA ALA A 147 0.76 10.71 -6.06
C ALA A 147 1.39 11.57 -7.17
N THR A 148 2.46 11.10 -7.82
CA THR A 148 3.10 11.84 -8.92
C THR A 148 2.18 11.89 -10.14
N GLY A 149 1.62 10.74 -10.50
CA GLY A 149 0.64 10.63 -11.58
C GLY A 149 -0.58 11.49 -11.32
N PHE A 150 -1.07 11.53 -10.08
CA PHE A 150 -2.19 12.37 -9.67
C PHE A 150 -1.93 13.87 -9.92
N VAL A 151 -0.77 14.37 -9.48
CA VAL A 151 -0.39 15.80 -9.68
C VAL A 151 -0.23 16.12 -11.17
N LEU A 152 0.39 15.23 -11.94
CA LEU A 152 0.71 15.49 -13.35
C LEU A 152 -0.50 15.35 -14.28
N LEU A 153 -1.35 14.34 -14.05
CA LEU A 153 -2.46 14.02 -14.94
C LEU A 153 -3.77 14.69 -14.53
N LYS A 154 -3.86 15.18 -13.29
CA LYS A 154 -5.04 15.85 -12.74
C LYS A 154 -6.36 15.14 -13.07
N PRO A 155 -6.52 13.87 -12.65
CA PRO A 155 -7.74 13.14 -12.93
C PRO A 155 -8.94 13.86 -12.30
N ALA A 156 -10.11 13.77 -12.92
CA ALA A 156 -11.34 14.20 -12.28
C ALA A 156 -11.60 13.32 -11.06
N ILE A 157 -11.79 13.94 -9.90
CA ILE A 157 -12.09 13.23 -8.65
C ILE A 157 -13.52 13.53 -8.19
N ASP A 158 -14.16 12.53 -7.60
CA ASP A 158 -15.44 12.67 -6.96
C ASP A 158 -15.24 12.79 -5.44
N THR A 159 -15.44 13.99 -4.89
CA THR A 159 -15.27 14.25 -3.45
C THR A 159 -16.36 13.60 -2.57
N ARG A 160 -17.30 12.87 -3.17
CA ARG A 160 -18.31 12.08 -2.45
C ARG A 160 -17.83 10.67 -2.09
N ILE A 161 -16.69 10.24 -2.63
CA ILE A 161 -16.07 8.94 -2.34
C ILE A 161 -14.65 9.13 -1.83
N PRO A 162 -14.12 8.21 -1.00
CA PRO A 162 -12.76 8.33 -0.48
C PRO A 162 -11.70 8.38 -1.56
N LEU A 163 -10.60 9.05 -1.28
CA LEU A 163 -9.42 9.10 -2.13
C LEU A 163 -8.20 8.57 -1.38
N ILE A 164 -7.48 7.63 -1.99
CA ILE A 164 -6.17 7.18 -1.53
C ILE A 164 -5.10 7.63 -2.51
N LEU A 165 -4.04 8.29 -1.99
CA LEU A 165 -2.85 8.63 -2.76
C LEU A 165 -1.65 7.86 -2.22
N TRP A 166 -1.11 7.01 -3.08
CA TRP A 166 0.05 6.18 -2.79
C TRP A 166 1.35 6.93 -3.02
N GLN A 167 2.40 6.53 -2.26
CA GLN A 167 3.76 7.02 -2.46
C GLN A 167 3.92 8.54 -2.31
N ILE A 168 3.14 9.17 -1.44
CA ILE A 168 3.21 10.63 -1.22
C ILE A 168 4.60 11.09 -0.78
N GLY A 169 5.35 10.24 -0.07
CA GLY A 169 6.71 10.54 0.38
C GLY A 169 7.76 10.58 -0.73
N VAL A 170 7.41 10.13 -1.93
CA VAL A 170 8.30 10.16 -3.10
C VAL A 170 7.68 10.90 -4.29
N VAL A 171 6.63 11.69 -4.05
CA VAL A 171 5.96 12.46 -5.09
C VAL A 171 6.95 13.33 -5.87
N GLY A 172 6.94 13.18 -7.20
CA GLY A 172 7.83 13.91 -8.11
C GLY A 172 9.32 13.57 -8.02
N LEU A 173 9.71 12.53 -7.28
CA LEU A 173 11.11 12.10 -7.16
C LEU A 173 11.41 10.97 -8.15
N LEU A 174 12.33 11.21 -9.08
CA LEU A 174 12.76 10.22 -10.07
C LEU A 174 14.02 9.45 -9.63
N THR A 175 14.71 9.91 -8.60
CA THR A 175 15.88 9.32 -7.99
C THR A 175 15.57 8.76 -6.60
N PRO A 176 16.32 7.79 -6.07
CA PRO A 176 16.11 7.24 -4.73
C PRO A 176 16.59 8.19 -3.64
N GLU A 177 15.85 9.27 -3.41
CA GLU A 177 16.15 10.24 -2.35
C GLU A 177 15.64 9.74 -0.99
N PRO A 178 16.38 9.99 0.10
CA PRO A 178 16.00 9.50 1.43
C PRO A 178 14.86 10.30 2.08
N THR A 179 14.64 11.53 1.66
CA THR A 179 13.66 12.45 2.25
C THR A 179 12.67 12.98 1.23
N PRO A 180 11.39 13.14 1.60
CA PRO A 180 10.39 13.79 0.76
C PRO A 180 10.77 15.22 0.42
N SER A 181 10.46 15.65 -0.79
CA SER A 181 10.58 17.05 -1.19
C SER A 181 9.41 17.86 -0.64
N ARG A 182 9.68 18.81 0.26
CA ARG A 182 8.65 19.71 0.79
C ARG A 182 7.93 20.49 -0.33
N LYS A 183 8.67 21.00 -1.30
CA LYS A 183 8.11 21.68 -2.48
C LYS A 183 7.13 20.80 -3.26
N ASN A 184 7.45 19.51 -3.41
CA ASN A 184 6.58 18.59 -4.13
C ASN A 184 5.33 18.24 -3.31
N LEU A 185 5.45 18.15 -1.98
CA LEU A 185 4.30 17.99 -1.08
C LEU A 185 3.40 19.24 -1.08
N GLU A 186 3.97 20.44 -1.16
CA GLU A 186 3.21 21.69 -1.33
C GLU A 186 2.43 21.66 -2.66
N ALA A 187 3.05 21.24 -3.76
CA ALA A 187 2.37 21.12 -5.06
C ALA A 187 1.24 20.06 -5.04
N LEU A 188 1.42 18.95 -4.30
CA LEU A 188 0.36 17.97 -4.06
C LEU A 188 -0.79 18.59 -3.25
N THR A 189 -0.46 19.31 -2.17
CA THR A 189 -1.43 20.03 -1.33
C THR A 189 -2.25 21.00 -2.17
N ASP A 190 -1.59 21.85 -2.95
CA ASP A 190 -2.26 22.84 -3.82
C ASP A 190 -3.18 22.16 -4.83
N THR A 191 -2.79 21.00 -5.35
CA THR A 191 -3.64 20.22 -6.27
C THR A 191 -4.90 19.71 -5.58
N LEU A 192 -4.79 19.21 -4.36
CA LEU A 192 -5.91 18.69 -3.57
C LEU A 192 -6.87 19.81 -3.12
N LEU A 193 -6.34 20.97 -2.74
CA LEU A 193 -7.12 22.14 -2.32
C LEU A 193 -7.98 22.76 -3.43
N GLN A 194 -7.78 22.35 -4.69
CA GLN A 194 -8.70 22.72 -5.78
C GLN A 194 -10.07 22.02 -5.66
N SER A 195 -10.15 20.92 -4.91
CA SER A 195 -11.36 20.11 -4.81
C SER A 195 -11.85 19.92 -3.37
N TYR A 196 -10.98 20.04 -2.38
CA TYR A 196 -11.30 19.84 -0.97
C TYR A 196 -11.15 21.14 -0.18
N PRO A 197 -11.97 21.36 0.88
CA PRO A 197 -11.75 22.45 1.85
C PRO A 197 -10.35 22.36 2.49
N SER A 198 -9.79 23.50 2.85
CA SER A 198 -8.46 23.57 3.47
C SER A 198 -8.37 22.91 4.82
N ASP A 199 -9.45 22.93 5.59
CA ASP A 199 -9.62 22.32 6.90
C ASP A 199 -10.18 20.89 6.86
N HIS A 200 -10.38 20.33 5.67
CA HIS A 200 -10.84 18.95 5.52
C HIS A 200 -9.85 17.97 6.14
N GLU A 201 -10.35 17.10 7.03
CA GLU A 201 -9.50 16.10 7.68
C GLU A 201 -8.97 15.06 6.69
N ALA A 202 -7.69 14.75 6.80
CA ALA A 202 -7.00 13.70 6.05
C ALA A 202 -6.13 12.87 6.98
N VAL A 203 -5.69 11.70 6.53
CA VAL A 203 -4.86 10.78 7.32
C VAL A 203 -3.58 10.44 6.54
N VAL A 204 -2.43 10.71 7.12
CA VAL A 204 -1.19 10.04 6.71
C VAL A 204 -1.17 8.67 7.38
N TYR A 205 -1.16 7.64 6.56
CA TYR A 205 -1.17 6.24 6.96
C TYR A 205 0.13 5.54 6.57
N GLN A 206 0.60 4.65 7.43
CA GLN A 206 1.66 3.70 7.12
C GLN A 206 1.38 2.38 7.84
N ALA A 207 1.28 1.28 7.09
CA ALA A 207 1.13 -0.05 7.65
C ALA A 207 2.32 -0.43 8.54
N SER A 208 2.06 -1.17 9.61
CA SER A 208 3.12 -1.72 10.43
C SER A 208 3.77 -2.94 9.77
N ALA A 209 5.11 -3.00 9.85
CA ALA A 209 5.86 -4.19 9.47
C ALA A 209 5.87 -5.28 10.54
N TYR A 210 5.35 -5.03 11.73
CA TYR A 210 5.40 -5.95 12.87
C TYR A 210 4.05 -6.05 13.57
N GLU A 211 3.64 -7.26 13.94
CA GLU A 211 2.33 -7.55 14.55
C GLU A 211 2.08 -6.77 15.87
N ASN A 212 3.13 -6.56 16.66
CA ASN A 212 3.04 -5.89 17.96
C ASN A 212 3.28 -4.38 17.89
N VAL A 213 3.36 -3.81 16.69
CA VAL A 213 3.57 -2.38 16.46
C VAL A 213 2.33 -1.83 15.76
N ALA A 214 1.71 -0.82 16.34
CA ALA A 214 0.56 -0.17 15.73
C ALA A 214 0.94 0.50 14.40
N PRO A 215 0.02 0.55 13.41
CA PRO A 215 0.21 1.35 12.22
C PRO A 215 0.34 2.84 12.57
N VAL A 216 1.01 3.60 11.72
CA VAL A 216 1.05 5.06 11.86
C VAL A 216 -0.22 5.62 11.24
N MET A 217 -0.95 6.42 12.02
CA MET A 217 -2.15 7.14 11.58
C MET A 217 -2.10 8.56 12.15
N HIS A 218 -1.79 9.55 11.31
CA HIS A 218 -1.81 10.96 11.67
C HIS A 218 -2.97 11.65 10.99
N VAL A 219 -3.91 12.14 11.79
CA VAL A 219 -5.06 12.96 11.34
C VAL A 219 -4.65 14.43 11.38
N PHE A 220 -4.94 15.18 10.33
CA PHE A 220 -4.56 16.58 10.18
C PHE A 220 -5.49 17.30 9.20
N ALA A 221 -5.48 18.64 9.22
CA ALA A 221 -6.16 19.45 8.20
C ALA A 221 -5.37 19.44 6.88
N LEU A 222 -6.05 19.23 5.76
CA LEU A 222 -5.42 18.97 4.45
C LEU A 222 -4.39 20.04 4.04
N CYS A 223 -4.60 21.31 4.42
CA CYS A 223 -3.64 22.39 4.18
C CYS A 223 -2.30 22.20 4.90
N GLU A 224 -2.21 21.32 5.89
CA GLU A 224 -1.01 21.06 6.69
C GLU A 224 -0.18 19.87 6.15
N LEU A 225 -0.58 19.24 5.03
CA LEU A 225 0.04 18.04 4.48
C LEU A 225 1.56 18.15 4.33
N ALA A 226 2.07 19.26 3.80
CA ALA A 226 3.50 19.45 3.58
C ALA A 226 4.33 19.58 4.88
N GLY A 227 3.66 19.77 6.02
CA GLY A 227 4.28 19.82 7.36
C GLY A 227 4.23 18.49 8.11
N GLN A 228 3.56 17.46 7.59
CA GLN A 228 3.41 16.19 8.27
C GLN A 228 4.67 15.34 8.25
N PRO A 229 4.86 14.43 9.22
CA PRO A 229 5.99 13.49 9.25
C PRO A 229 5.80 12.40 8.20
N ILE A 230 6.17 12.69 6.96
CA ILE A 230 6.02 11.82 5.79
C ILE A 230 7.35 11.15 5.45
N ASN A 231 7.31 9.89 5.08
CA ASN A 231 8.44 9.11 4.55
C ASN A 231 8.04 8.32 3.29
N ALA A 232 8.98 7.59 2.71
CA ALA A 232 8.77 6.85 1.45
C ALA A 232 7.65 5.78 1.51
N LEU A 233 7.23 5.35 2.70
CA LEU A 233 6.17 4.35 2.90
C LEU A 233 4.79 4.98 3.18
N SER A 234 4.72 6.32 3.30
CA SER A 234 3.51 7.03 3.67
C SER A 234 2.47 7.03 2.54
N THR A 235 1.24 6.79 2.93
CA THR A 235 0.03 6.84 2.09
C THR A 235 -0.89 7.93 2.63
N LEU A 236 -1.58 8.66 1.76
CA LEU A 236 -2.59 9.63 2.14
C LEU A 236 -3.98 9.05 1.92
N TYR A 237 -4.80 9.07 2.95
CA TYR A 237 -6.23 8.78 2.88
C TYR A 237 -7.03 10.07 3.12
N ILE A 238 -7.97 10.36 2.22
CA ILE A 238 -8.87 11.52 2.32
C ILE A 238 -10.31 10.96 2.33
N PRO A 239 -11.06 11.12 3.44
CA PRO A 239 -12.45 10.70 3.49
C PRO A 239 -13.34 11.58 2.57
N PRO A 240 -14.57 11.16 2.29
CA PRO A 240 -15.50 11.97 1.50
C PRO A 240 -15.73 13.35 2.13
N ALA A 241 -15.65 14.42 1.33
CA ALA A 241 -15.98 15.78 1.76
C ALA A 241 -17.48 16.07 1.70
N MET A 242 -18.22 15.31 0.91
CA MET A 242 -19.66 15.42 0.75
C MET A 242 -20.31 14.04 0.80
N ARG A 243 -21.57 14.01 1.22
CA ARG A 243 -22.36 12.79 1.15
C ARG A 243 -22.87 12.58 -0.28
N ALA A 244 -22.81 11.34 -0.76
CA ALA A 244 -23.51 10.94 -1.96
C ALA A 244 -24.97 10.65 -1.64
N ASP A 245 -25.90 11.38 -2.27
CA ASP A 245 -27.31 11.07 -2.17
C ASP A 245 -27.72 10.03 -3.21
N PRO A 246 -28.47 8.98 -2.80
CA PRO A 246 -28.92 7.96 -3.73
C PRO A 246 -29.96 8.50 -4.73
N ASP A 247 -29.88 8.03 -5.96
CA ASP A 247 -30.89 8.28 -6.98
C ASP A 247 -32.14 7.47 -6.67
N LEU A 248 -33.22 8.17 -6.27
CA LEU A 248 -34.49 7.55 -5.86
C LEU A 248 -35.16 6.79 -6.99
N GLN A 249 -35.11 7.30 -8.22
CA GLN A 249 -35.71 6.65 -9.37
C GLN A 249 -34.98 5.34 -9.70
N ARG A 250 -33.66 5.35 -9.59
CA ARG A 250 -32.85 4.14 -9.76
C ARG A 250 -33.09 3.14 -8.63
N ALA A 251 -33.21 3.58 -7.40
CA ALA A 251 -33.54 2.71 -6.26
C ALA A 251 -34.89 2.01 -6.49
N GLU A 252 -35.92 2.73 -6.96
CA GLU A 252 -37.22 2.16 -7.29
C GLU A 252 -37.12 1.14 -8.42
N LEU A 253 -36.43 1.46 -9.52
CA LEU A 253 -36.22 0.54 -10.64
C LEU A 253 -35.51 -0.74 -10.22
N LEU A 254 -34.58 -0.68 -9.26
CA LEU A 254 -33.86 -1.82 -8.72
C LEU A 254 -34.63 -2.57 -7.63
N GLY A 255 -35.80 -2.07 -7.20
CA GLY A 255 -36.55 -2.61 -6.06
C GLY A 255 -35.82 -2.50 -4.72
N VAL A 256 -34.87 -1.55 -4.58
CA VAL A 256 -34.06 -1.36 -3.39
C VAL A 256 -34.68 -0.33 -2.48
N ARG A 257 -34.91 -0.69 -1.23
CA ARG A 257 -35.35 0.29 -0.21
C ARG A 257 -34.12 0.99 0.38
N LEU A 258 -34.15 2.33 0.47
CA LEU A 258 -33.03 3.12 1.02
C LEU A 258 -32.70 2.75 2.47
N THR A 259 -33.69 2.27 3.23
CA THR A 259 -33.51 1.75 4.59
C THR A 259 -32.55 0.54 4.62
N ASP A 260 -32.53 -0.25 3.55
CA ASP A 260 -31.69 -1.46 3.45
C ASP A 260 -30.24 -1.10 3.10
N LEU A 261 -30.01 0.08 2.49
CA LEU A 261 -28.68 0.63 2.22
C LEU A 261 -28.08 1.37 3.44
N SER A 262 -28.91 1.74 4.43
CA SER A 262 -28.48 2.60 5.55
C SER A 262 -27.43 1.96 6.47
N LEU A 263 -27.31 0.65 6.49
CA LEU A 263 -26.28 -0.06 7.27
C LEU A 263 -24.88 0.12 6.66
N SER A 264 -24.78 0.11 5.35
CA SER A 264 -23.52 0.35 4.63
C SER A 264 -23.15 1.84 4.57
N GLN A 265 -24.14 2.74 4.55
CA GLN A 265 -23.90 4.19 4.56
C GLN A 265 -23.35 4.72 5.90
N ARG A 266 -23.52 4.00 7.01
CA ARG A 266 -22.90 4.37 8.29
C ARG A 266 -21.37 4.31 8.26
N GLN A 267 -20.78 3.52 7.36
CA GLN A 267 -19.34 3.39 7.17
C GLN A 267 -18.75 4.51 6.28
N GLY A 268 -19.57 5.12 5.39
CA GLY A 268 -19.14 6.18 4.47
C GLY A 268 -19.49 7.63 4.91
N SER A 269 -19.88 7.87 6.15
CA SER A 269 -20.42 9.16 6.62
C SER A 269 -19.36 10.21 6.95
N GLY A 270 -18.36 10.47 6.09
CA GLY A 270 -17.45 11.63 6.24
C GLY A 270 -16.62 11.67 7.52
N ARG A 271 -16.74 10.67 8.38
CA ARG A 271 -15.89 10.51 9.55
C ARG A 271 -14.71 9.65 9.20
N ILE A 272 -13.53 10.02 9.69
CA ILE A 272 -12.36 9.14 9.64
C ILE A 272 -12.79 7.81 10.26
N PRO A 273 -12.63 6.67 9.55
CA PRO A 273 -12.87 5.36 10.09
C PRO A 273 -12.19 5.28 11.45
N GLY A 274 -12.33 4.78 12.42
CA GLY A 274 -11.69 4.91 13.72
C GLY A 274 -12.41 5.90 14.68
N GLN A 275 -13.06 6.96 14.21
CA GLN A 275 -13.96 7.76 15.06
C GLN A 275 -15.22 6.97 15.42
N ALA A 276 -15.67 6.06 14.55
CA ALA A 276 -16.78 5.15 14.83
C ALA A 276 -16.45 4.15 15.96
N TYR A 277 -15.16 3.88 16.20
CA TYR A 277 -14.67 3.01 17.27
C TYR A 277 -14.12 3.78 18.48
N GLY A 278 -14.48 5.06 18.63
CA GLY A 278 -14.02 5.87 19.75
C GLY A 278 -12.58 6.37 19.64
N LEU A 279 -11.98 6.30 18.45
CA LEU A 279 -10.67 6.87 18.16
C LEU A 279 -10.75 8.38 17.98
N THR A 280 -11.36 9.08 18.95
CA THR A 280 -11.27 10.53 19.01
C THR A 280 -9.87 10.91 19.51
N HIS A 281 -9.19 11.76 18.76
CA HIS A 281 -7.93 12.39 19.16
C HIS A 281 -8.08 13.03 20.58
N PRO A 282 -7.15 12.85 21.52
CA PRO A 282 -5.83 12.20 21.47
C PRO A 282 -5.74 10.86 22.23
N GLU A 283 -6.84 10.24 22.61
CA GLU A 283 -6.78 8.99 23.36
C GLU A 283 -6.69 7.79 22.41
N ARG A 284 -5.51 7.17 22.40
CA ARG A 284 -5.32 5.90 21.72
C ARG A 284 -6.22 4.83 22.36
N PRO A 285 -6.86 3.94 21.59
CA PRO A 285 -7.60 2.84 22.15
C PRO A 285 -6.74 2.06 23.14
N ASP A 286 -7.34 1.53 24.20
CA ASP A 286 -6.62 0.80 25.26
C ASP A 286 -5.76 -0.35 24.72
N TRP A 287 -6.18 -1.00 23.65
CA TRP A 287 -5.40 -2.06 22.97
C TRP A 287 -4.14 -1.52 22.26
N VAL A 288 -4.12 -0.25 21.81
CA VAL A 288 -2.93 0.40 21.23
C VAL A 288 -1.94 0.80 22.31
N THR A 289 -2.42 1.12 23.52
CA THR A 289 -1.58 1.59 24.63
C THR A 289 -1.12 0.47 25.57
N GLY A 290 -1.62 -0.76 25.39
CA GLY A 290 -1.31 -1.89 26.27
C GLY A 290 -1.82 -1.73 27.69
N ARG A 291 -2.73 -0.80 27.98
CA ARG A 291 -3.34 -0.65 29.29
C ARG A 291 -4.51 -1.62 29.45
N PRO A 292 -4.57 -2.42 30.53
CA PRO A 292 -5.72 -3.28 30.78
C PRO A 292 -6.96 -2.43 31.01
N SER A 293 -8.08 -2.80 30.36
CA SER A 293 -9.38 -2.19 30.57
C SER A 293 -9.73 -2.22 32.06
N ARG A 294 -9.96 -1.05 32.67
CA ARG A 294 -10.54 -0.97 34.01
C ARG A 294 -12.03 -1.35 33.91
N HIS A 295 -12.32 -2.64 33.93
CA HIS A 295 -13.65 -3.08 34.28
C HIS A 295 -13.86 -2.77 35.78
N GLY A 296 -14.82 -1.87 36.02
CA GLY A 296 -15.16 -1.47 37.34
C GLY A 296 -15.56 -2.64 38.23
N SER A 297 -14.97 -2.69 39.41
CA SER A 297 -15.49 -3.42 40.53
C SER A 297 -16.87 -2.89 40.89
N ALA A 298 -17.92 -3.64 40.53
CA ALA A 298 -19.19 -3.48 41.17
C ALA A 298 -19.03 -3.98 42.61
N SER A 299 -19.08 -3.07 43.56
CA SER A 299 -19.23 -3.35 44.98
C SER A 299 -20.57 -4.00 45.24
N ALA A 300 -20.53 -5.13 45.95
CA ALA A 300 -21.65 -5.67 46.68
C ALA A 300 -22.06 -4.75 47.83
#